data_3b395e2dca93d35d3210d335c15abea3
#
_entry.id   3b395e2dca93d35d3210d335c15abea3
#
_cell.length_a   1.000
_cell.length_b   1.000
_cell.length_c   1.000
_cell.angle_alpha   90.00
_cell.angle_beta   90.00
_cell.angle_gamma   90.00
#
_symmetry.space_group_name_H-M   'P 1'
#
loop_
_entity.id
_entity.type
_entity.pdbx_description
1 polymer ?
#
loop_
_entity_poly.entity_id
_entity_poly.type
_entity_poly.pdbx_seq_one_letter_code
_entity_poly.pdbx_strand_id
1 'polypeptide(L)'
;MFDVYITKVAKFLPNNAISNDEMEDYLGLINETASKARRLILRNNKIVSRYYAIDKTGKSTHSNAELTKNAIQGLFDDKFGAMDMELLSCGTTTPDILVPSHAAMVHGLLKNKSVELNSSSGVCCAGMNALKYGFLSIKSGSTQNAVCVGSEKLSTWLRSDKFEKEVDSLKSLEEQPILAFKKDFLRWMLSDGAAAFLLESKPTGELSLKIEWMESYSYAYKLETCMYAGGEKLENGEI
;
A
#
# COMPACT_ATOMS: atom_id res chain seq x y z
N MET A 1 6.63 17.69 -25.31
CA MET A 1 5.93 16.83 -24.34
C MET A 1 6.00 15.40 -24.87
N PHE A 2 6.49 14.49 -24.06
CA PHE A 2 6.63 13.10 -24.46
C PHE A 2 5.33 12.32 -24.22
N ASP A 3 5.09 11.28 -24.98
CA ASP A 3 4.09 10.26 -24.62
C ASP A 3 4.61 9.41 -23.47
N VAL A 4 3.71 8.81 -22.72
CA VAL A 4 4.05 7.95 -21.58
C VAL A 4 3.29 6.64 -21.69
N TYR A 5 4.01 5.53 -21.55
CA TYR A 5 3.48 4.19 -21.69
C TYR A 5 3.73 3.37 -20.43
N ILE A 6 2.76 2.58 -20.02
CA ILE A 6 2.99 1.47 -19.08
C ILE A 6 3.51 0.30 -19.93
N THR A 7 4.74 -0.09 -19.72
CA THR A 7 5.41 -1.13 -20.53
C THR A 7 5.58 -2.45 -19.78
N LYS A 8 5.61 -2.41 -18.45
CA LYS A 8 5.63 -3.60 -17.60
C LYS A 8 4.80 -3.40 -16.34
N VAL A 9 4.25 -4.49 -15.83
CA VAL A 9 3.53 -4.55 -14.56
C VAL A 9 3.98 -5.80 -13.80
N ALA A 10 4.24 -5.64 -12.51
CA ALA A 10 4.57 -6.74 -11.62
C ALA A 10 3.85 -6.58 -10.27
N LYS A 11 3.73 -7.67 -9.54
CA LYS A 11 3.18 -7.69 -8.18
C LYS A 11 4.01 -8.58 -7.28
N PHE A 12 3.97 -8.30 -5.99
CA PHE A 12 4.42 -9.20 -4.96
C PHE A 12 3.34 -9.31 -3.87
N LEU A 13 2.93 -10.54 -3.59
CA LEU A 13 1.97 -10.88 -2.53
C LEU A 13 2.71 -11.75 -1.51
N PRO A 14 2.75 -11.34 -0.23
CA PRO A 14 3.53 -12.06 0.78
C PRO A 14 2.89 -13.39 1.15
N ASN A 15 3.74 -14.39 1.39
CA ASN A 15 3.32 -15.71 1.88
C ASN A 15 2.30 -16.41 0.97
N ASN A 16 1.48 -17.30 1.55
CA ASN A 16 0.39 -17.97 0.85
C ASN A 16 -0.91 -17.18 0.99
N ALA A 17 -1.81 -17.37 0.03
CA ALA A 17 -3.17 -16.87 0.14
C ALA A 17 -3.87 -17.47 1.36
N ILE A 18 -4.56 -16.64 2.13
CA ILE A 18 -5.31 -16.99 3.32
C ILE A 18 -6.78 -16.93 2.99
N SER A 19 -7.51 -18.00 3.24
CA SER A 19 -8.96 -18.03 3.03
C SER A 19 -9.70 -17.15 4.06
N ASN A 20 -10.94 -16.82 3.74
CA ASN A 20 -11.79 -16.05 4.65
C ASN A 20 -11.97 -16.70 6.04
N ASP A 21 -11.94 -18.03 6.11
CA ASP A 21 -12.09 -18.75 7.37
C ASP A 21 -10.82 -18.74 8.22
N GLU A 22 -9.64 -18.64 7.61
CA GLU A 22 -8.34 -18.61 8.28
C GLU A 22 -7.93 -17.21 8.76
N MET A 23 -8.65 -16.14 8.39
CA MET A 23 -8.21 -14.77 8.69
C MET A 23 -7.99 -14.54 10.19
N GLU A 24 -8.86 -15.08 11.04
CA GLU A 24 -8.75 -14.93 12.50
C GLU A 24 -7.58 -15.71 13.10
N ASP A 25 -7.07 -16.76 12.44
CA ASP A 25 -5.84 -17.45 12.86
C ASP A 25 -4.61 -16.52 12.80
N TYR A 26 -4.63 -15.55 11.88
CA TYR A 26 -3.54 -14.58 11.70
C TYR A 26 -3.77 -13.27 12.45
N LEU A 27 -4.99 -12.75 12.39
CA LEU A 27 -5.33 -11.46 12.99
C LEU A 27 -5.73 -11.55 14.45
N GLY A 28 -6.00 -12.76 14.95
CA GLY A 28 -6.47 -13.02 16.32
C GLY A 28 -7.97 -12.75 16.49
N LEU A 29 -8.49 -13.14 17.65
CA LEU A 29 -9.87 -12.91 18.07
C LEU A 29 -9.92 -11.70 19.01
N ILE A 30 -10.82 -10.76 18.79
CA ILE A 30 -11.05 -9.65 19.72
C ILE A 30 -11.91 -10.17 20.87
N ASN A 31 -11.42 -10.02 22.11
CA ASN A 31 -12.06 -10.57 23.32
C ASN A 31 -12.40 -12.07 23.18
N GLU A 32 -11.48 -12.84 22.58
CA GLU A 32 -11.63 -14.29 22.37
C GLU A 32 -12.91 -14.69 21.60
N THR A 33 -13.53 -13.73 20.89
CA THR A 33 -14.80 -13.95 20.20
C THR A 33 -14.65 -13.77 18.70
N ALA A 34 -15.18 -14.70 17.91
CA ALA A 34 -15.20 -14.61 16.45
C ALA A 34 -16.11 -13.47 15.97
N SER A 35 -15.66 -12.71 14.96
CA SER A 35 -16.43 -11.59 14.42
C SER A 35 -17.69 -12.05 13.70
N LYS A 36 -18.83 -11.55 14.13
CA LYS A 36 -20.13 -11.78 13.47
C LYS A 36 -20.26 -11.02 12.15
N ALA A 37 -19.57 -9.88 12.03
CA ALA A 37 -19.61 -9.00 10.86
C ALA A 37 -18.74 -9.54 9.70
N ARG A 38 -17.68 -10.30 9.97
CA ARG A 38 -16.74 -10.81 8.96
C ARG A 38 -17.44 -11.46 7.75
N ARG A 39 -18.31 -12.44 8.01
CA ARG A 39 -19.02 -13.16 6.95
C ARG A 39 -19.86 -12.22 6.05
N LEU A 40 -20.54 -11.25 6.67
CA LEU A 40 -21.38 -10.28 5.94
C LEU A 40 -20.52 -9.36 5.07
N ILE A 41 -19.45 -8.82 5.62
CA ILE A 41 -18.54 -7.91 4.92
C ILE A 41 -17.92 -8.62 3.72
N LEU A 42 -17.32 -9.79 3.93
CA LEU A 42 -16.62 -10.52 2.86
C LEU A 42 -17.55 -11.01 1.76
N ARG A 43 -18.77 -11.46 2.12
CA ARG A 43 -19.78 -11.87 1.14
C ARG A 43 -20.20 -10.70 0.24
N ASN A 44 -20.44 -9.53 0.82
CA ASN A 44 -20.89 -8.35 0.07
C ASN A 44 -19.79 -7.84 -0.87
N ASN A 45 -18.55 -7.95 -0.48
CA ASN A 45 -17.41 -7.50 -1.28
C ASN A 45 -16.83 -8.58 -2.21
N LYS A 46 -17.39 -9.79 -2.21
CA LYS A 46 -16.96 -10.93 -3.04
C LYS A 46 -15.47 -11.29 -2.89
N ILE A 47 -14.88 -11.00 -1.73
CA ILE A 47 -13.51 -11.32 -1.43
C ILE A 47 -13.44 -12.75 -0.91
N VAL A 48 -12.51 -13.54 -1.46
CA VAL A 48 -12.34 -14.97 -1.15
C VAL A 48 -11.02 -15.29 -0.46
N SER A 49 -10.02 -14.42 -0.58
CA SER A 49 -8.70 -14.61 0.04
C SER A 49 -8.01 -13.29 0.36
N ARG A 50 -6.98 -13.38 1.23
CA ARG A 50 -6.09 -12.29 1.64
C ARG A 50 -4.65 -12.75 1.62
N TYR A 51 -3.74 -11.78 1.67
CA TYR A 51 -2.31 -12.01 1.87
C TYR A 51 -1.85 -11.16 3.05
N TYR A 52 -1.13 -11.76 3.98
CA TYR A 52 -0.60 -11.08 5.15
C TYR A 52 0.90 -11.27 5.27
N ALA A 53 1.63 -10.19 5.49
CA ALA A 53 3.08 -10.19 5.74
C ALA A 53 3.40 -10.50 7.21
N ILE A 54 2.61 -11.36 7.82
CA ILE A 54 2.77 -11.92 9.16
C ILE A 54 2.55 -13.43 9.13
N ASP A 55 3.09 -14.14 10.11
CA ASP A 55 2.73 -15.52 10.41
C ASP A 55 1.56 -15.61 11.43
N LYS A 56 1.12 -16.84 11.76
CA LYS A 56 0.03 -17.06 12.72
C LYS A 56 0.36 -16.59 14.15
N THR A 57 1.64 -16.40 14.49
CA THR A 57 2.05 -15.82 15.78
C THR A 57 1.99 -14.29 15.77
N GLY A 58 1.77 -13.69 14.59
CA GLY A 58 1.76 -12.25 14.37
C GLY A 58 3.14 -11.64 14.13
N LYS A 59 4.17 -12.48 13.99
CA LYS A 59 5.51 -12.03 13.64
C LYS A 59 5.55 -11.62 12.17
N SER A 60 6.12 -10.44 11.89
CA SER A 60 6.34 -9.96 10.52
C SER A 60 7.25 -10.88 9.74
N THR A 61 6.84 -11.26 8.52
CA THR A 61 7.64 -12.02 7.56
C THR A 61 8.35 -11.12 6.56
N HIS A 62 7.79 -9.95 6.27
CA HIS A 62 8.33 -8.92 5.37
C HIS A 62 8.07 -7.54 5.94
N SER A 63 8.98 -6.61 5.71
CA SER A 63 8.73 -5.17 5.84
C SER A 63 7.96 -4.65 4.62
N ASN A 64 7.37 -3.46 4.69
CA ASN A 64 6.71 -2.85 3.52
C ASN A 64 7.75 -2.50 2.43
N ALA A 65 8.94 -2.08 2.82
CA ALA A 65 10.04 -1.83 1.88
C ALA A 65 10.47 -3.11 1.14
N GLU A 66 10.45 -4.28 1.80
CA GLU A 66 10.74 -5.57 1.15
C GLU A 66 9.61 -6.00 0.20
N LEU A 67 8.34 -5.78 0.55
CA LEU A 67 7.21 -6.00 -0.38
C LEU A 67 7.41 -5.19 -1.66
N THR A 68 7.71 -3.90 -1.49
CA THR A 68 7.94 -2.96 -2.58
C THR A 68 9.13 -3.38 -3.46
N LYS A 69 10.28 -3.68 -2.85
CA LYS A 69 11.47 -4.20 -3.56
C LYS A 69 11.16 -5.45 -4.38
N ASN A 70 10.45 -6.42 -3.79
CA ASN A 70 10.15 -7.68 -4.45
C ASN A 70 9.21 -7.47 -5.66
N ALA A 71 8.24 -6.54 -5.56
CA ALA A 71 7.42 -6.16 -6.71
C ALA A 71 8.24 -5.49 -7.82
N ILE A 72 9.19 -4.60 -7.47
CA ILE A 72 10.10 -3.95 -8.43
C ILE A 72 10.96 -4.99 -9.15
N GLN A 73 11.51 -5.96 -8.42
CA GLN A 73 12.33 -7.02 -9.01
C GLN A 73 11.56 -7.87 -10.04
N GLY A 74 10.24 -7.97 -9.90
CA GLY A 74 9.37 -8.61 -10.89
C GLY A 74 9.27 -7.87 -12.24
N LEU A 75 9.74 -6.62 -12.33
CA LEU A 75 9.83 -5.85 -13.58
C LEU A 75 11.12 -6.14 -14.35
N PHE A 76 12.15 -6.73 -13.70
CA PHE A 76 13.47 -6.90 -14.25
C PHE A 76 13.52 -8.10 -15.21
N ASP A 77 14.19 -7.90 -16.34
CA ASP A 77 14.49 -8.90 -17.35
C ASP A 77 15.79 -8.53 -18.10
N ASP A 78 16.06 -9.16 -19.21
CA ASP A 78 17.27 -8.92 -20.03
C ASP A 78 17.33 -7.50 -20.62
N LYS A 79 16.21 -6.76 -20.65
CA LYS A 79 16.10 -5.43 -21.26
C LYS A 79 16.01 -4.28 -20.24
N PHE A 80 15.64 -4.57 -19.00
CA PHE A 80 15.46 -3.58 -17.95
C PHE A 80 15.81 -4.16 -16.59
N GLY A 81 16.72 -3.53 -15.90
CA GLY A 81 17.17 -3.91 -14.57
C GLY A 81 17.32 -2.72 -13.62
N ALA A 82 17.80 -2.97 -12.43
CA ALA A 82 17.97 -1.94 -11.40
C ALA A 82 18.87 -0.77 -11.84
N MET A 83 19.88 -1.05 -12.68
CA MET A 83 20.82 -0.05 -13.17
C MET A 83 20.25 0.85 -14.27
N ASP A 84 19.11 0.51 -14.86
CA ASP A 84 18.45 1.28 -15.92
C ASP A 84 17.47 2.31 -15.36
N MET A 85 17.07 2.15 -14.09
CA MET A 85 16.09 3.03 -13.44
C MET A 85 16.61 4.47 -13.35
N GLU A 86 15.78 5.45 -13.74
CA GLU A 86 16.06 6.88 -13.61
C GLU A 86 15.26 7.51 -12.46
N LEU A 87 14.01 7.07 -12.26
CA LEU A 87 13.13 7.52 -11.19
C LEU A 87 12.52 6.32 -10.45
N LEU A 88 12.54 6.37 -9.12
CA LEU A 88 11.76 5.51 -8.23
C LEU A 88 10.70 6.33 -7.50
N SER A 89 9.43 6.07 -7.79
CA SER A 89 8.29 6.73 -7.17
C SER A 89 7.47 5.70 -6.38
N CYS A 90 7.44 5.84 -5.05
CA CYS A 90 6.72 4.93 -4.16
C CYS A 90 5.56 5.63 -3.48
N GLY A 91 4.41 4.97 -3.40
CA GLY A 91 3.24 5.41 -2.67
C GLY A 91 2.78 4.38 -1.65
N THR A 92 2.65 4.79 -0.39
CA THR A 92 2.16 3.94 0.69
C THR A 92 1.53 4.77 1.81
N THR A 93 0.53 4.19 2.48
CA THR A 93 -0.02 4.73 3.74
C THR A 93 0.76 4.23 4.94
N THR A 94 1.40 3.06 4.80
CA THR A 94 2.03 2.30 5.89
C THR A 94 3.53 2.12 5.69
N PRO A 95 4.33 3.22 5.62
CA PRO A 95 5.78 3.10 5.60
C PRO A 95 6.24 2.40 6.88
N ASP A 96 7.35 1.65 6.81
CA ASP A 96 7.88 0.97 8.00
C ASP A 96 8.32 1.96 9.10
N ILE A 97 8.74 3.16 8.70
CA ILE A 97 9.06 4.31 9.59
C ILE A 97 8.70 5.62 8.88
N LEU A 98 8.49 6.69 9.65
CA LEU A 98 8.14 8.01 9.09
C LEU A 98 9.30 8.65 8.33
N VAL A 99 10.51 8.53 8.85
CA VAL A 99 11.75 9.04 8.23
C VAL A 99 12.88 8.03 8.43
N PRO A 100 13.71 7.76 7.40
CA PRO A 100 13.68 8.32 6.05
C PRO A 100 12.44 7.94 5.25
N SER A 101 12.24 8.55 4.08
CA SER A 101 11.07 8.26 3.25
C SER A 101 11.04 6.78 2.78
N HIS A 102 9.85 6.24 2.54
CA HIS A 102 9.69 4.87 2.08
C HIS A 102 10.49 4.59 0.80
N ALA A 103 10.48 5.51 -0.18
CA ALA A 103 11.25 5.35 -1.41
C ALA A 103 12.77 5.28 -1.14
N ALA A 104 13.29 6.03 -0.15
CA ALA A 104 14.71 5.97 0.21
C ALA A 104 15.07 4.61 0.84
N MET A 105 14.21 4.05 1.67
CA MET A 105 14.40 2.71 2.24
C MET A 105 14.42 1.64 1.16
N VAL A 106 13.47 1.69 0.23
CA VAL A 106 13.39 0.77 -0.92
C VAL A 106 14.64 0.88 -1.79
N HIS A 107 15.08 2.10 -2.11
CA HIS A 107 16.30 2.35 -2.88
C HIS A 107 17.53 1.73 -2.19
N GLY A 108 17.66 1.88 -0.88
CA GLY A 108 18.72 1.24 -0.11
C GLY A 108 18.73 -0.29 -0.21
N LEU A 109 17.56 -0.93 -0.32
CA LEU A 109 17.42 -2.37 -0.51
C LEU A 109 17.75 -2.83 -1.95
N LEU A 110 17.53 -1.98 -2.96
CA LEU A 110 17.82 -2.29 -4.37
C LEU A 110 19.30 -2.24 -4.68
N LYS A 111 20.10 -1.42 -3.96
CA LYS A 111 21.55 -1.29 -4.10
C LYS A 111 22.00 -1.00 -5.55
N ASN A 112 21.25 -0.14 -6.24
CA ASN A 112 21.53 0.29 -7.60
C ASN A 112 22.32 1.61 -7.64
N LYS A 113 22.34 2.31 -8.79
CA LYS A 113 22.92 3.63 -8.94
C LYS A 113 22.06 4.72 -8.28
N SER A 114 22.53 5.97 -8.26
CA SER A 114 21.72 7.13 -7.90
C SER A 114 20.52 7.28 -8.84
N VAL A 115 19.34 7.51 -8.28
CA VAL A 115 18.08 7.70 -8.99
C VAL A 115 17.34 8.89 -8.40
N GLU A 116 16.44 9.49 -9.17
CA GLU A 116 15.48 10.44 -8.62
C GLU A 116 14.49 9.69 -7.71
N LEU A 117 14.12 10.28 -6.57
CA LEU A 117 13.20 9.66 -5.62
C LEU A 117 11.96 10.50 -5.42
N ASN A 118 10.80 9.85 -5.41
CA ASN A 118 9.55 10.41 -4.92
C ASN A 118 8.90 9.44 -3.93
N SER A 119 8.37 9.98 -2.84
CA SER A 119 7.59 9.21 -1.87
C SER A 119 6.29 9.93 -1.59
N SER A 120 5.17 9.31 -1.87
CA SER A 120 3.82 9.85 -1.62
C SER A 120 3.11 9.04 -0.56
N SER A 121 2.33 9.75 0.26
CA SER A 121 1.45 9.18 1.27
C SER A 121 0.00 9.55 0.98
N GLY A 122 -0.90 8.97 1.72
CA GLY A 122 -2.33 9.17 1.58
C GLY A 122 -3.03 7.86 1.28
N VAL A 123 -4.20 7.64 1.83
CA VAL A 123 -4.89 6.37 1.90
C VAL A 123 -4.90 5.64 0.53
N CYS A 124 -6.00 5.31 -0.07
CA CYS A 124 -6.06 4.49 -1.30
C CYS A 124 -5.42 5.14 -2.55
N CYS A 125 -5.13 6.45 -2.52
CA CYS A 125 -4.57 7.19 -3.66
C CYS A 125 -3.04 7.28 -3.66
N ALA A 126 -2.34 6.74 -2.65
CA ALA A 126 -0.89 6.86 -2.55
C ALA A 126 -0.17 6.29 -3.79
N GLY A 127 -0.54 5.08 -4.22
CA GLY A 127 0.02 4.45 -5.41
C GLY A 127 -0.31 5.21 -6.70
N MET A 128 -1.51 5.77 -6.82
CA MET A 128 -1.88 6.59 -7.99
C MET A 128 -1.13 7.92 -8.01
N ASN A 129 -0.83 8.51 -6.86
CA ASN A 129 0.03 9.70 -6.77
C ASN A 129 1.46 9.39 -7.18
N ALA A 130 1.99 8.22 -6.78
CA ALA A 130 3.30 7.75 -7.23
C ALA A 130 3.33 7.57 -8.77
N LEU A 131 2.30 6.96 -9.34
CA LEU A 131 2.17 6.78 -10.78
C LEU A 131 2.07 8.13 -11.51
N LYS A 132 1.31 9.08 -10.96
CA LYS A 132 1.17 10.43 -11.51
C LYS A 132 2.49 11.20 -11.52
N TYR A 133 3.30 11.06 -10.47
CA TYR A 133 4.62 11.68 -10.44
C TYR A 133 5.51 11.13 -11.56
N GLY A 134 5.60 9.82 -11.72
CA GLY A 134 6.34 9.19 -12.82
C GLY A 134 5.84 9.62 -14.21
N PHE A 135 4.52 9.67 -14.38
CA PHE A 135 3.90 10.17 -15.61
C PHE A 135 4.33 11.61 -15.93
N LEU A 136 4.29 12.51 -14.95
CA LEU A 136 4.66 13.91 -15.14
C LEU A 136 6.16 14.07 -15.41
N SER A 137 7.02 13.31 -14.72
CA SER A 137 8.47 13.33 -14.92
C SER A 137 8.84 12.96 -16.37
N ILE A 138 8.27 11.87 -16.90
CA ILE A 138 8.50 11.45 -18.29
C ILE A 138 7.88 12.45 -19.27
N LYS A 139 6.65 12.89 -19.01
CA LYS A 139 5.93 13.80 -19.91
C LYS A 139 6.64 15.15 -20.07
N SER A 140 7.32 15.62 -19.02
CA SER A 140 8.15 16.84 -19.05
C SER A 140 9.52 16.61 -19.70
N GLY A 141 9.97 15.37 -19.82
CA GLY A 141 11.31 15.02 -20.31
C GLY A 141 12.39 15.02 -19.23
N SER A 142 12.01 15.10 -17.94
CA SER A 142 12.94 15.03 -16.83
C SER A 142 13.62 13.66 -16.76
N THR A 143 12.84 12.59 -16.99
CA THR A 143 13.33 11.20 -17.06
C THR A 143 12.76 10.51 -18.30
N GLN A 144 13.41 9.42 -18.75
CA GLN A 144 12.93 8.59 -19.85
C GLN A 144 12.16 7.38 -19.35
N ASN A 145 12.41 6.96 -18.10
CA ASN A 145 11.68 5.89 -17.44
C ASN A 145 11.42 6.22 -15.97
N ALA A 146 10.42 5.54 -15.42
CA ALA A 146 10.05 5.63 -14.01
C ALA A 146 9.52 4.29 -13.52
N VAL A 147 10.02 3.81 -12.39
CA VAL A 147 9.42 2.71 -11.65
C VAL A 147 8.49 3.29 -10.60
N CYS A 148 7.19 3.02 -10.74
CA CYS A 148 6.14 3.51 -9.87
C CYS A 148 5.52 2.36 -9.10
N VAL A 149 5.44 2.47 -7.77
CA VAL A 149 4.97 1.37 -6.92
C VAL A 149 3.93 1.86 -5.92
N GLY A 150 2.86 1.08 -5.78
CA GLY A 150 1.95 1.17 -4.65
C GLY A 150 2.13 -0.06 -3.76
N SER A 151 2.28 0.14 -2.45
CA SER A 151 2.46 -0.95 -1.50
C SER A 151 1.77 -0.66 -0.17
N GLU A 152 1.28 -1.71 0.49
CA GLU A 152 0.71 -1.59 1.83
C GLU A 152 1.06 -2.83 2.67
N LYS A 153 1.30 -2.59 3.97
CA LYS A 153 1.45 -3.62 4.99
C LYS A 153 0.59 -3.27 6.18
N LEU A 154 -0.65 -3.71 6.15
CA LEU A 154 -1.68 -3.38 7.14
C LEU A 154 -1.90 -4.48 8.18
N SER A 155 -1.52 -5.73 7.88
CA SER A 155 -1.79 -6.89 8.74
C SER A 155 -1.36 -6.69 10.19
N THR A 156 -0.22 -6.01 10.44
CA THR A 156 0.26 -5.72 11.80
C THR A 156 -0.63 -4.76 12.58
N TRP A 157 -1.36 -3.88 11.89
CA TRP A 157 -2.30 -2.93 12.51
C TRP A 157 -3.68 -3.55 12.73
N LEU A 158 -4.00 -4.63 11.97
CA LEU A 158 -5.31 -5.29 11.99
C LEU A 158 -5.41 -6.42 13.03
N ARG A 159 -4.34 -6.68 13.78
CA ARG A 159 -4.33 -7.70 14.84
C ARG A 159 -5.22 -7.31 16.01
N SER A 160 -5.79 -8.34 16.64
CA SER A 160 -6.71 -8.19 17.79
C SER A 160 -6.11 -7.39 18.94
N ASP A 161 -4.80 -7.56 19.23
CA ASP A 161 -4.10 -6.85 20.31
C ASP A 161 -4.10 -5.31 20.13
N LYS A 162 -4.32 -4.80 18.93
CA LYS A 162 -4.48 -3.36 18.66
C LYS A 162 -5.89 -2.87 18.96
N PHE A 163 -6.87 -3.76 18.86
CA PHE A 163 -8.28 -3.46 19.12
C PHE A 163 -8.64 -3.64 20.58
N GLU A 164 -8.02 -4.59 21.30
CA GLU A 164 -8.26 -4.84 22.73
C GLU A 164 -7.91 -3.62 23.60
N LYS A 165 -6.85 -2.91 23.28
CA LYS A 165 -6.48 -1.65 23.98
C LYS A 165 -7.51 -0.52 23.80
N GLU A 166 -8.30 -0.59 22.74
CA GLU A 166 -9.37 0.37 22.46
C GLU A 166 -10.71 -0.05 23.10
N VAL A 167 -10.83 -1.28 23.56
CA VAL A 167 -12.04 -1.77 24.25
C VAL A 167 -12.31 -1.01 25.53
N ASP A 168 -11.30 -0.52 26.22
CA ASP A 168 -11.47 0.38 27.36
C ASP A 168 -12.06 1.76 26.94
N SER A 169 -11.93 2.12 25.66
CA SER A 169 -12.62 3.26 25.03
C SER A 169 -14.01 2.89 24.47
N LEU A 170 -14.44 1.64 24.60
CA LEU A 170 -15.68 1.09 24.00
C LEU A 170 -16.98 1.71 24.55
N LYS A 171 -16.97 2.37 25.69
CA LYS A 171 -18.13 3.18 26.11
C LYS A 171 -18.49 4.23 25.07
N SER A 172 -17.50 4.79 24.37
CA SER A 172 -17.73 5.73 23.27
C SER A 172 -18.16 5.04 21.97
N LEU A 173 -17.84 3.74 21.78
CA LEU A 173 -18.27 2.96 20.61
C LEU A 173 -19.70 2.40 20.77
N GLU A 174 -20.17 2.13 21.99
CA GLU A 174 -21.58 1.85 22.24
C GLU A 174 -22.47 3.05 21.92
N GLU A 175 -21.95 4.27 22.12
CA GLU A 175 -22.61 5.53 21.72
C GLU A 175 -22.52 5.81 20.23
N GLN A 176 -21.57 5.21 19.49
CA GLN A 176 -21.35 5.38 18.06
C GLN A 176 -21.14 4.05 17.32
N PRO A 177 -22.18 3.22 17.14
CA PRO A 177 -22.06 1.89 16.50
C PRO A 177 -21.44 1.91 15.10
N ILE A 178 -21.56 3.04 14.39
CA ILE A 178 -21.02 3.21 13.05
C ILE A 178 -19.48 3.22 13.01
N LEU A 179 -18.82 3.70 14.08
CA LEU A 179 -17.35 3.69 14.18
C LEU A 179 -16.83 2.27 14.41
N ALA A 180 -17.49 1.50 15.26
CA ALA A 180 -17.19 0.09 15.48
C ALA A 180 -17.33 -0.71 14.18
N PHE A 181 -18.39 -0.48 13.42
CA PHE A 181 -18.58 -1.12 12.12
C PHE A 181 -17.51 -0.72 11.10
N LYS A 182 -17.12 0.56 11.04
CA LYS A 182 -16.06 1.02 10.13
C LYS A 182 -14.70 0.37 10.43
N LYS A 183 -14.33 0.25 11.70
CA LYS A 183 -13.07 -0.41 12.12
C LYS A 183 -13.07 -1.89 11.78
N ASP A 184 -14.14 -2.60 12.12
CA ASP A 184 -14.29 -4.03 11.81
C ASP A 184 -14.35 -4.25 10.29
N PHE A 185 -15.00 -3.34 9.54
CA PHE A 185 -15.01 -3.36 8.09
C PHE A 185 -13.60 -3.31 7.48
N LEU A 186 -12.75 -2.36 7.90
CA LEU A 186 -11.38 -2.24 7.39
C LEU A 186 -10.54 -3.47 7.73
N ARG A 187 -10.73 -4.04 8.92
CA ARG A 187 -10.02 -5.24 9.36
C ARG A 187 -10.21 -6.42 8.39
N TRP A 188 -11.40 -6.58 7.83
CA TRP A 188 -11.73 -7.66 6.90
C TRP A 188 -11.49 -7.32 5.44
N MET A 189 -11.45 -6.04 5.10
CA MET A 189 -11.26 -5.58 3.71
C MET A 189 -9.80 -5.54 3.27
N LEU A 190 -8.88 -5.19 4.18
CA LEU A 190 -7.51 -4.87 3.81
C LEU A 190 -6.60 -6.12 3.76
N SER A 191 -5.53 -6.00 2.98
CA SER A 191 -4.55 -7.06 2.70
C SER A 191 -3.18 -6.42 2.47
N ASP A 192 -2.11 -7.20 2.57
CA ASP A 192 -0.76 -6.74 2.28
C ASP A 192 -0.35 -7.08 0.85
N GLY A 193 0.52 -6.25 0.27
CA GLY A 193 1.08 -6.49 -1.04
C GLY A 193 1.68 -5.25 -1.67
N ALA A 194 2.30 -5.45 -2.82
CA ALA A 194 2.84 -4.38 -3.66
C ALA A 194 2.58 -4.64 -5.14
N ALA A 195 2.35 -3.56 -5.89
CA ALA A 195 2.26 -3.58 -7.34
C ALA A 195 3.18 -2.52 -7.92
N ALA A 196 4.02 -2.91 -8.89
CA ALA A 196 4.99 -2.06 -9.55
C ALA A 196 4.66 -1.92 -11.04
N PHE A 197 4.88 -0.71 -11.55
CA PHE A 197 4.71 -0.34 -12.96
C PHE A 197 6.00 0.24 -13.49
N LEU A 198 6.44 -0.20 -14.67
CA LEU A 198 7.45 0.51 -15.44
C LEU A 198 6.75 1.46 -16.41
N LEU A 199 7.04 2.74 -16.29
CA LEU A 199 6.66 3.75 -17.26
C LEU A 199 7.86 4.10 -18.14
N GLU A 200 7.63 4.27 -19.44
CA GLU A 200 8.65 4.66 -20.39
C GLU A 200 8.11 5.68 -21.41
N SER A 201 9.02 6.50 -21.97
CA SER A 201 8.70 7.52 -22.98
C SER A 201 8.40 6.94 -24.37
N LYS A 202 8.65 5.63 -24.57
CA LYS A 202 8.42 4.89 -25.82
C LYS A 202 7.82 3.51 -25.53
N PRO A 203 7.02 2.96 -26.43
CA PRO A 203 6.53 1.59 -26.29
C PRO A 203 7.71 0.60 -26.48
N THR A 204 7.86 -0.35 -25.55
CA THR A 204 8.99 -1.32 -25.53
C THR A 204 8.52 -2.77 -25.43
N GLY A 205 7.44 -3.14 -26.01
CA GLY A 205 6.95 -4.51 -25.96
C GLY A 205 5.73 -4.72 -26.82
N GLU A 206 5.25 -5.96 -26.87
CA GLU A 206 4.04 -6.32 -27.61
C GLU A 206 2.80 -5.63 -27.03
N LEU A 207 2.77 -5.43 -25.72
CA LEU A 207 1.70 -4.73 -25.02
C LEU A 207 2.25 -3.52 -24.27
N SER A 208 2.02 -2.32 -24.81
CA SER A 208 2.34 -1.04 -24.15
C SER A 208 1.11 -0.17 -24.11
N LEU A 209 0.68 0.20 -22.91
CA LEU A 209 -0.53 1.00 -22.68
C LEU A 209 -0.17 2.48 -22.60
N LYS A 210 -0.57 3.28 -23.59
CA LYS A 210 -0.40 4.72 -23.55
C LYS A 210 -1.32 5.32 -22.47
N ILE A 211 -0.75 6.16 -21.61
CA ILE A 211 -1.52 6.95 -20.64
C ILE A 211 -1.95 8.23 -21.34
N GLU A 212 -3.23 8.35 -21.65
CA GLU A 212 -3.77 9.51 -22.35
C GLU A 212 -3.93 10.71 -21.42
N TRP A 213 -4.44 10.48 -20.20
CA TRP A 213 -4.63 11.51 -19.19
C TRP A 213 -4.60 10.92 -17.78
N MET A 214 -4.31 11.76 -16.79
CA MET A 214 -4.33 11.39 -15.37
C MET A 214 -4.68 12.60 -14.53
N GLU A 215 -5.73 12.50 -13.75
CA GLU A 215 -6.24 13.57 -12.89
C GLU A 215 -6.42 13.08 -11.45
N SER A 216 -6.27 13.98 -10.50
CA SER A 216 -6.49 13.74 -9.07
C SER A 216 -7.12 14.96 -8.45
N TYR A 217 -8.20 14.77 -7.70
CA TYR A 217 -8.93 15.85 -7.05
C TYR A 217 -9.11 15.56 -5.57
N SER A 218 -9.05 16.60 -4.74
CA SER A 218 -9.44 16.55 -3.34
C SER A 218 -10.72 17.36 -3.13
N TYR A 219 -11.63 16.80 -2.37
CA TYR A 219 -12.85 17.45 -1.92
C TYR A 219 -12.82 17.79 -0.42
N ALA A 220 -11.65 17.70 0.22
CA ALA A 220 -11.48 17.97 1.65
C ALA A 220 -11.87 19.40 2.08
N TYR A 221 -11.96 20.34 1.14
CA TYR A 221 -12.48 21.68 1.40
C TYR A 221 -14.00 21.72 1.63
N LYS A 222 -14.70 20.64 1.27
CA LYS A 222 -16.17 20.58 1.27
C LYS A 222 -16.73 19.37 2.03
N LEU A 223 -15.97 18.31 2.10
CA LEU A 223 -16.32 17.06 2.77
C LEU A 223 -15.36 16.81 3.92
N GLU A 224 -15.85 16.23 4.99
CA GLU A 224 -14.99 15.76 6.08
C GLU A 224 -13.99 14.72 5.58
N THR A 225 -12.78 14.79 6.10
CA THR A 225 -11.78 13.74 5.85
C THR A 225 -12.21 12.44 6.53
N CYS A 226 -11.82 11.30 5.96
CA CYS A 226 -12.20 9.98 6.46
C CYS A 226 -11.03 9.00 6.34
N MET A 227 -11.18 7.81 6.93
CA MET A 227 -10.20 6.73 6.88
C MET A 227 -8.86 7.11 7.52
N TYR A 228 -8.92 7.60 8.75
CA TYR A 228 -7.72 7.90 9.54
C TYR A 228 -6.96 6.62 9.88
N ALA A 229 -5.62 6.67 9.77
CA ALA A 229 -4.73 5.58 10.15
C ALA A 229 -3.40 6.13 10.69
N GLY A 230 -2.82 5.47 11.68
CA GLY A 230 -1.59 5.89 12.35
C GLY A 230 -1.87 6.61 13.68
N GLY A 231 -0.81 7.15 14.28
CA GLY A 231 -0.89 7.92 15.51
C GLY A 231 -1.05 9.41 15.24
N GLU A 232 -1.76 10.09 16.11
CA GLU A 232 -1.79 11.54 16.16
C GLU A 232 -0.58 12.05 16.95
N LYS A 233 0.13 13.00 16.37
CA LYS A 233 1.25 13.64 17.07
C LYS A 233 0.70 14.60 18.11
N LEU A 234 0.93 14.32 19.39
CA LEU A 234 0.54 15.17 20.49
C LEU A 234 1.43 16.43 20.60
N GLU A 235 0.96 17.46 21.34
CA GLU A 235 1.71 18.70 21.52
C GLU A 235 3.09 18.47 22.18
N ASN A 236 3.21 17.46 23.04
CA ASN A 236 4.47 17.05 23.67
C ASN A 236 5.41 16.24 22.74
N GLY A 237 5.00 15.97 21.50
CA GLY A 237 5.77 15.25 20.50
C GLY A 237 5.61 13.72 20.52
N GLU A 238 4.85 13.15 21.45
CA GLU A 238 4.47 11.74 21.43
C GLU A 238 3.51 11.45 20.26
N ILE A 239 3.48 10.17 19.81
CA ILE A 239 2.61 9.66 18.74
C ILE A 239 1.70 8.58 19.30
#